data_b922b73a1a6a148caf54c4a0ce6c379d
#
_entry.id   b922b73a1a6a148caf54c4a0ce6c379d
#
_cell.length_a   1.000
_cell.length_b   1.000
_cell.length_c   1.000
_cell.angle_alpha   90.00
_cell.angle_beta   90.00
_cell.angle_gamma   90.00
#
_symmetry.space_group_name_H-M   'P 1'
#
loop_
_entity.id
_entity.type
_entity.pdbx_description
1 polymer ?
#
loop_
_entity_poly.entity_id
_entity_poly.type
_entity_poly.pdbx_seq_one_letter_code
_entity_poly.pdbx_strand_id
1 'polypeptide(L)' 'MKTELEMNEYVPFIRKWVKQTVDMMSIEEIKSMAMESIHEEMEEILQEEGQRGVFNEMQAWNSDSLESIAKDYDLVLEN' A
#
# COMPACT_ATOMS: atom_id res chain seq x y z
N MET A 1 -15.54 -11.42 -5.23
CA MET A 1 -14.07 -11.30 -5.32
C MET A 1 -13.67 -10.39 -6.46
N LYS A 2 -12.71 -9.54 -6.24
CA LYS A 2 -12.22 -8.64 -7.27
C LYS A 2 -10.69 -8.70 -7.37
N THR A 3 -10.17 -8.39 -8.54
CA THR A 3 -8.73 -8.38 -8.81
C THR A 3 -8.18 -6.97 -8.99
N GLU A 4 -9.05 -5.97 -9.02
CA GLU A 4 -8.68 -4.57 -9.17
C GLU A 4 -9.43 -3.71 -8.17
N LEU A 5 -8.77 -2.68 -7.66
CA LEU A 5 -9.38 -1.67 -6.82
C LEU A 5 -10.14 -0.65 -7.69
N GLU A 6 -11.20 -0.09 -7.16
CA GLU A 6 -11.88 1.02 -7.80
C GLU A 6 -11.11 2.31 -7.57
N MET A 7 -11.34 3.33 -8.40
CA MET A 7 -10.60 4.58 -8.31
C MET A 7 -10.66 5.22 -6.93
N ASN A 8 -11.82 5.15 -6.28
CA ASN A 8 -12.01 5.73 -4.96
C ASN A 8 -11.41 4.89 -3.82
N GLU A 9 -10.94 3.69 -4.11
CA GLU A 9 -10.34 2.81 -3.12
C GLU A 9 -8.83 2.93 -3.02
N TYR A 10 -8.17 3.48 -4.05
CA TYR A 10 -6.70 3.52 -4.09
C TYR A 10 -6.09 4.33 -2.94
N VAL A 11 -6.59 5.53 -2.70
CA VAL A 11 -6.04 6.38 -1.65
C VAL A 11 -6.19 5.76 -0.26
N PRO A 12 -7.39 5.29 0.14
CA PRO A 12 -7.52 4.65 1.46
C PRO A 12 -6.74 3.33 1.56
N PHE A 13 -6.65 2.58 0.47
CA PHE A 13 -5.86 1.33 0.45
C PHE A 13 -4.38 1.60 0.69
N ILE A 14 -3.82 2.53 -0.07
CA ILE A 14 -2.41 2.92 0.07
C ILE A 14 -2.15 3.45 1.48
N ARG A 15 -3.03 4.30 1.98
CA ARG A 15 -2.90 4.89 3.32
C ARG A 15 -2.89 3.83 4.41
N LYS A 16 -3.77 2.85 4.30
CA LYS A 16 -3.82 1.74 5.25
C LYS A 16 -2.52 0.94 5.26
N TRP A 17 -2.05 0.60 4.07
CA TRP A 17 -0.79 -0.15 3.94
C TRP A 17 0.39 0.65 4.50
N VAL A 18 0.48 1.93 4.14
CA VAL A 18 1.54 2.81 4.63
C VAL A 18 1.52 2.90 6.15
N LYS A 19 0.33 3.08 6.72
CA LYS A 19 0.18 3.17 8.17
C LYS A 19 0.65 1.90 8.87
N GLN A 20 0.22 0.74 8.39
CA GLN A 20 0.63 -0.53 8.98
C GLN A 20 2.14 -0.74 8.85
N THR A 21 2.71 -0.41 7.70
CA THR A 21 4.14 -0.57 7.45
C THR A 21 4.95 0.35 8.38
N VAL A 22 4.53 1.60 8.50
CA VAL A 22 5.21 2.59 9.32
C VAL A 22 5.06 2.27 10.82
N ASP A 23 3.92 1.73 11.23
CA ASP A 23 3.69 1.34 12.63
C ASP A 23 4.66 0.26 13.11
N MET A 24 5.28 -0.47 12.19
CA MET A 24 6.31 -1.45 12.52
C MET A 24 7.68 -0.81 12.77
N MET A 25 7.84 0.46 12.48
CA MET A 25 9.08 1.20 12.73
C MET A 25 9.16 1.65 14.18
N SER A 26 10.38 1.79 14.71
CA SER A 26 10.60 2.01 16.14
C SER A 26 10.74 3.46 16.58
N ILE A 27 10.91 4.39 15.65
CA ILE A 27 11.13 5.81 15.97
C ILE A 27 10.02 6.69 15.40
N GLU A 28 9.28 7.36 16.30
CA GLU A 28 8.09 8.15 15.96
C GLU A 28 8.33 9.26 14.92
N GLU A 29 9.43 9.99 15.05
CA GLU A 29 9.75 11.07 14.11
C GLU A 29 10.01 10.54 12.70
N ILE A 30 10.74 9.43 12.62
CA ILE A 30 11.01 8.78 11.34
C ILE A 30 9.73 8.21 10.75
N LYS A 31 8.84 7.70 11.60
CA LYS A 31 7.54 7.19 11.17
C LYS A 31 6.73 8.24 10.43
N SER A 32 6.62 9.44 10.98
CA SER A 32 5.85 10.53 10.35
C SER A 32 6.42 10.92 9.00
N MET A 33 7.73 11.05 8.91
CA MET A 33 8.40 11.40 7.65
C MET A 33 8.27 10.28 6.62
N ALA A 34 8.45 9.04 7.06
CA ALA A 34 8.35 7.87 6.18
C ALA A 34 6.93 7.72 5.63
N MET A 35 5.92 8.01 6.45
CA MET A 35 4.53 7.91 6.05
C MET A 35 4.21 8.76 4.82
N GLU A 36 4.61 10.03 4.84
CA GLU A 36 4.41 10.93 3.71
C GLU A 36 5.20 10.51 2.49
N SER A 37 6.48 10.19 2.68
CA SER A 37 7.36 9.80 1.57
C SER A 37 6.90 8.51 0.90
N ILE A 38 6.54 7.51 1.68
CA ILE A 38 6.08 6.23 1.14
C ILE A 38 4.75 6.40 0.42
N HIS A 39 3.84 7.19 0.98
CA HIS A 39 2.55 7.46 0.36
C HIS A 39 2.72 8.15 -0.99
N GLU A 40 3.56 9.17 -1.06
CA GLU A 40 3.85 9.86 -2.32
C GLU A 40 4.47 8.92 -3.36
N GLU A 41 5.41 8.09 -2.93
CA GLU A 41 6.04 7.11 -3.82
C GLU A 41 5.02 6.14 -4.40
N MET A 42 4.10 5.65 -3.56
CA MET A 42 3.05 4.74 -4.03
C MET A 42 2.10 5.42 -5.01
N GLU A 43 1.76 6.69 -4.79
CA GLU A 43 0.94 7.44 -5.72
C GLU A 43 1.64 7.65 -7.06
N GLU A 44 2.94 7.93 -7.05
CA GLU A 44 3.73 8.04 -8.29
C GLU A 44 3.76 6.72 -9.05
N ILE A 45 3.98 5.62 -8.35
CA ILE A 45 3.99 4.29 -8.98
C ILE A 45 2.62 3.99 -9.57
N LEU A 46 1.56 4.35 -8.86
CA LEU A 46 0.20 4.15 -9.36
C LEU A 46 -0.04 4.89 -10.67
N GLN A 47 0.46 6.13 -10.78
CA GLN A 47 0.33 6.93 -12.00
C GLN A 47 1.16 6.39 -13.16
N GLU A 48 2.35 5.90 -12.88
CA GLU A 48 3.29 5.41 -13.90
C GLU A 48 3.05 3.96 -14.31
N GLU A 49 2.81 3.10 -13.35
CA GLU A 49 2.74 1.66 -13.55
C GLU A 49 1.37 1.03 -13.25
N GLY A 50 0.47 1.81 -12.65
CA GLY A 50 -0.84 1.34 -12.27
C GLY A 50 -0.83 0.46 -11.03
N GLN A 51 -1.96 -0.20 -10.79
CA GLN A 51 -2.17 -1.04 -9.61
C GLN A 51 -1.10 -2.12 -9.45
N ARG A 52 -0.71 -2.73 -10.55
CA ARG A 52 0.27 -3.82 -10.53
C ARG A 52 1.62 -3.39 -9.97
N GLY A 53 2.08 -2.21 -10.38
CA GLY A 53 3.33 -1.64 -9.88
C GLY A 53 3.26 -1.36 -8.38
N VAL A 54 2.15 -0.79 -7.93
CA VAL A 54 1.94 -0.51 -6.51
C VAL A 54 1.98 -1.80 -5.68
N PHE A 55 1.29 -2.83 -6.12
CA PHE A 55 1.25 -4.10 -5.39
C PHE A 55 2.59 -4.80 -5.38
N ASN A 56 3.33 -4.74 -6.48
CA ASN A 56 4.69 -5.31 -6.53
C ASN A 56 5.61 -4.62 -5.51
N GLU A 57 5.52 -3.32 -5.41
CA GLU A 57 6.32 -2.55 -4.45
C GLU A 57 5.92 -2.87 -3.02
N MET A 58 4.62 -2.95 -2.75
CA MET A 58 4.10 -3.31 -1.43
C MET A 58 4.56 -4.71 -1.01
N GLN A 59 4.57 -5.66 -1.93
CA GLN A 59 5.05 -7.01 -1.63
C GLN A 59 6.54 -7.03 -1.28
N ALA A 60 7.32 -6.20 -1.93
CA ALA A 60 8.75 -6.10 -1.66
C ALA A 60 9.02 -5.51 -0.27
N TRP A 61 8.18 -4.59 0.18
CA TRP A 61 8.35 -3.92 1.46
C TRP A 61 7.72 -4.67 2.63
N ASN A 62 6.45 -5.04 2.48
CA ASN A 62 5.69 -5.66 3.55
C ASN A 62 4.49 -6.42 2.97
N SER A 63 4.75 -7.64 2.57
CA SER A 63 3.73 -8.49 1.95
C SER A 63 2.62 -8.89 2.93
N ASP A 64 2.94 -9.04 4.20
CA ASP A 64 1.95 -9.42 5.21
C ASP A 64 0.87 -8.37 5.36
N SER A 65 1.25 -7.09 5.40
CA SER A 65 0.28 -5.99 5.45
C SER A 65 -0.55 -5.91 4.17
N LEU A 66 0.09 -6.13 3.01
CA LEU A 66 -0.62 -6.14 1.75
C LEU A 66 -1.71 -7.22 1.73
N GLU A 67 -1.38 -8.42 2.13
CA GLU A 67 -2.34 -9.53 2.18
C GLU A 67 -3.49 -9.24 3.15
N SER A 68 -3.17 -8.69 4.30
CA SER A 68 -4.17 -8.36 5.32
C SER A 68 -5.17 -7.33 4.80
N ILE A 69 -4.67 -6.26 4.18
CA ILE A 69 -5.52 -5.19 3.66
C ILE A 69 -6.31 -5.64 2.44
N ALA A 70 -5.71 -6.46 1.59
CA ALA A 70 -6.41 -7.02 0.44
C ALA A 70 -7.65 -7.81 0.87
N LYS A 71 -7.57 -8.54 1.97
CA LYS A 71 -8.73 -9.24 2.52
C LYS A 71 -9.83 -8.29 2.94
N ASP A 72 -9.46 -7.16 3.54
CA ASP A 72 -10.43 -6.15 3.96
C ASP A 72 -11.21 -5.57 2.77
N TYR A 73 -10.60 -5.56 1.59
CA TYR A 73 -11.22 -5.05 0.36
C TYR A 73 -11.79 -6.14 -0.53
N ASP A 74 -11.77 -7.38 -0.06
CA ASP A 74 -12.18 -8.56 -0.85
C ASP A 74 -11.42 -8.62 -2.19
N LEU A 75 -10.15 -8.27 -2.14
CA LEU A 75 -9.27 -8.20 -3.30
C LEU A 75 -8.42 -9.47 -3.39
N VAL A 76 -8.37 -10.04 -4.59
CA VAL A 76 -7.50 -11.18 -4.89
C VAL A 76 -6.19 -10.65 -5.49
N LEU A 77 -5.09 -11.00 -4.84
CA LEU A 77 -3.77 -10.60 -5.34
C LEU A 77 -3.29 -11.64 -6.35
N GLU A 78 -2.91 -11.17 -7.53
CA GLU A 78 -2.33 -12.02 -8.57
C GLU A 78 -0.81 -12.03 -8.40
N ASN A 79 -0.26 -13.22 -8.41
CA ASN A 79 1.19 -13.40 -8.36
C ASN A 79 1.76 -13.63 -9.76
#